data_7a2861d3c1c8102a208cf42e09824784
#
_entry.id   7a2861d3c1c8102a208cf42e09824784
#
_cell.length_a   1.000
_cell.length_b   1.000
_cell.length_c   1.000
_cell.angle_alpha   90.00
_cell.angle_beta   90.00
_cell.angle_gamma   90.00
#
_symmetry.space_group_name_H-M   'P 1'
#
loop_
_entity.id
_entity.type
_entity.pdbx_description
1 polymer ?
#
loop_
_entity_poly.entity_id
_entity_poly.type
_entity_poly.pdbx_seq_one_letter_code
_entity_poly.pdbx_strand_id
1 'polypeptide(L)'
;VLEDINLTINKNEVIAILGPSGTGKSTLLRCLNYLTVPTKGKITIGDVTVDAQNHTKKDVIELRKHSSMVFQGYNLFKNKTALENVMEALTVVQKKSKAEAEKIALELLDKVGMSERKDFYPSKLSGGQQQRVGIARALAVNPKVVLFDEPTSALDPELVGEVLNTIKSLAEEGTTMILVTHEIGFAREVASRILFMDGGRIAADGRPEEIIDHPENQ
;
A
#
# COMPACT_ATOMS: atom_id res chain seq x y z
N VAL A 1 5.35 20.52 -4.12
CA VAL A 1 4.24 19.57 -4.38
C VAL A 1 3.49 19.28 -3.09
N LEU A 2 4.20 18.98 -2.01
CA LEU A 2 3.61 18.78 -0.69
C LEU A 2 4.05 19.90 0.23
N GLU A 3 3.11 20.46 1.00
CA GLU A 3 3.37 21.56 1.91
C GLU A 3 2.71 21.27 3.25
N ASP A 4 3.50 21.36 4.32
CA ASP A 4 3.05 21.35 5.71
C ASP A 4 2.16 20.14 6.08
N ILE A 5 2.58 18.95 5.67
CA ILE A 5 1.88 17.71 5.98
C ILE A 5 2.25 17.25 7.39
N ASN A 6 1.27 17.27 8.28
CA ASN A 6 1.37 16.76 9.64
C ASN A 6 0.30 15.68 9.84
N LEU A 7 0.72 14.43 10.02
CA LEU A 7 -0.18 13.29 10.05
C LEU A 7 0.31 12.25 11.07
N THR A 8 -0.59 11.79 11.91
CA THR A 8 -0.37 10.65 12.81
C THR A 8 -1.38 9.56 12.46
N ILE A 9 -0.91 8.33 12.34
CA ILE A 9 -1.69 7.15 12.00
C ILE A 9 -1.50 6.11 13.09
N ASN A 10 -2.60 5.58 13.59
CA ASN A 10 -2.59 4.59 14.64
C ASN A 10 -2.54 3.16 14.05
N LYS A 11 -2.10 2.22 14.87
CA LYS A 11 -2.14 0.80 14.50
C LYS A 11 -3.60 0.37 14.24
N ASN A 12 -3.78 -0.45 13.22
CA ASN A 12 -5.07 -0.96 12.73
C ASN A 12 -5.97 0.13 12.12
N GLU A 13 -5.46 1.33 11.88
CA GLU A 13 -6.18 2.39 11.18
C GLU A 13 -6.10 2.19 9.67
N VAL A 14 -7.22 2.36 9.00
CA VAL A 14 -7.33 2.36 7.54
C VAL A 14 -7.61 3.79 7.09
N ILE A 15 -6.65 4.40 6.42
CA ILE A 15 -6.77 5.76 5.91
C ILE A 15 -6.96 5.74 4.41
N ALA A 16 -8.02 6.38 3.91
CA ALA A 16 -8.17 6.66 2.50
C ALA A 16 -7.78 8.12 2.21
N ILE A 17 -6.97 8.32 1.18
CA ILE A 17 -6.57 9.64 0.68
C ILE A 17 -7.34 9.92 -0.60
N LEU A 18 -8.19 10.93 -0.57
CA LEU A 18 -9.00 11.40 -1.68
C LEU A 18 -8.54 12.80 -2.12
N GLY A 19 -9.02 13.25 -3.27
CA GLY A 19 -8.74 14.58 -3.82
C GLY A 19 -8.48 14.56 -5.32
N PRO A 20 -8.45 15.73 -5.97
CA PRO A 20 -8.23 15.86 -7.42
C PRO A 20 -6.89 15.26 -7.88
N SER A 21 -6.79 14.97 -9.17
CA SER A 21 -5.53 14.52 -9.76
C SER A 21 -4.46 15.60 -9.65
N GLY A 22 -3.22 15.19 -9.40
CA GLY A 22 -2.09 16.13 -9.30
C GLY A 22 -1.92 16.83 -7.94
N THR A 23 -2.78 16.59 -6.95
CA THR A 23 -2.68 17.22 -5.61
C THR A 23 -1.59 16.64 -4.70
N GLY A 24 -0.84 15.63 -5.17
CA GLY A 24 0.31 15.08 -4.42
C GLY A 24 0.03 13.79 -3.65
N LYS A 25 -1.15 13.14 -3.80
CA LYS A 25 -1.51 11.89 -3.09
C LYS A 25 -0.46 10.79 -3.23
N SER A 26 -0.14 10.39 -4.46
CA SER A 26 0.92 9.38 -4.74
C SER A 26 2.31 9.86 -4.31
N THR A 27 2.58 11.16 -4.37
CA THR A 27 3.84 11.73 -3.88
C THR A 27 3.95 11.55 -2.36
N LEU A 28 2.87 11.77 -1.63
CA LEU A 28 2.82 11.55 -0.18
C LEU A 28 3.12 10.09 0.17
N LEU A 29 2.44 9.12 -0.49
CA LEU A 29 2.72 7.70 -0.29
C LEU A 29 4.19 7.35 -0.57
N ARG A 30 4.73 7.86 -1.67
CA ARG A 30 6.13 7.61 -2.06
C ARG A 30 7.12 8.26 -1.10
N CYS A 31 6.78 9.38 -0.48
CA CYS A 31 7.58 9.96 0.59
C CYS A 31 7.58 9.06 1.84
N LEU A 32 6.42 8.52 2.24
CA LEU A 32 6.31 7.64 3.41
C LEU A 32 7.20 6.39 3.29
N ASN A 33 7.41 5.87 2.09
CA ASN A 33 8.33 4.75 1.81
C ASN A 33 9.71 5.23 1.31
N TYR A 34 10.00 6.53 1.33
CA TYR A 34 11.24 7.11 0.83
C TYR A 34 11.59 6.75 -0.64
N LEU A 35 10.61 6.38 -1.45
CA LEU A 35 10.77 6.27 -2.91
C LEU A 35 10.93 7.65 -3.55
N THR A 36 10.30 8.66 -2.95
CA THR A 36 10.56 10.08 -3.20
C THR A 36 11.13 10.67 -1.93
N VAL A 37 12.30 11.31 -2.02
CA VAL A 37 12.96 11.94 -0.87
C VAL A 37 12.26 13.27 -0.58
N PRO A 38 11.67 13.46 0.60
CA PRO A 38 11.10 14.76 0.98
C PRO A 38 12.21 15.80 1.16
N THR A 39 11.91 17.06 0.86
CA THR A 39 12.88 18.16 1.02
C THR A 39 13.14 18.48 2.50
N LYS A 40 12.12 18.38 3.34
CA LYS A 40 12.16 18.64 4.78
C LYS A 40 11.16 17.75 5.51
N GLY A 41 11.31 17.67 6.81
CA GLY A 41 10.40 16.95 7.70
C GLY A 41 10.93 15.61 8.16
N LYS A 42 10.12 14.92 8.95
CA LYS A 42 10.47 13.63 9.55
C LYS A 42 9.38 12.62 9.25
N ILE A 43 9.78 11.38 8.99
CA ILE A 43 8.89 10.25 8.82
C ILE A 43 9.23 9.22 9.88
N THR A 44 8.24 8.84 10.67
CA THR A 44 8.38 7.82 11.72
C THR A 44 7.45 6.66 11.41
N ILE A 45 7.96 5.43 11.39
CA ILE A 45 7.17 4.21 11.30
C ILE A 45 7.58 3.28 12.44
N GLY A 46 6.69 3.11 13.41
CA GLY A 46 7.02 2.41 14.65
C GLY A 46 8.08 3.15 15.46
N ASP A 47 9.21 2.53 15.64
CA ASP A 47 10.37 3.04 16.40
C ASP A 47 11.47 3.64 15.52
N VAL A 48 11.27 3.65 14.20
CA VAL A 48 12.27 4.17 13.23
C VAL A 48 11.83 5.53 12.73
N THR A 49 12.71 6.52 12.89
CA THR A 49 12.52 7.89 12.40
C THR A 49 13.62 8.25 11.41
N VAL A 50 13.23 8.81 10.28
CA VAL A 50 14.14 9.36 9.27
C VAL A 50 13.87 10.86 9.11
N ASP A 51 14.89 11.68 9.33
CA ASP A 51 14.85 13.11 9.09
C ASP A 51 15.33 13.39 7.66
N ALA A 52 14.51 14.06 6.85
CA ALA A 52 14.84 14.33 5.45
C ALA A 52 16.15 15.08 5.26
N GLN A 53 16.52 15.94 6.21
CA GLN A 53 17.71 16.77 6.13
C GLN A 53 18.97 16.13 6.79
N ASN A 54 18.76 15.09 7.60
CA ASN A 54 19.87 14.45 8.34
C ASN A 54 19.62 12.96 8.51
N HIS A 55 19.93 12.17 7.49
CA HIS A 55 19.78 10.71 7.52
C HIS A 55 20.88 10.01 6.71
N THR A 56 21.05 8.73 7.00
CA THR A 56 21.92 7.83 6.25
C THR A 56 21.11 6.89 5.35
N LYS A 57 21.79 6.26 4.39
CA LYS A 57 21.16 5.18 3.59
C LYS A 57 20.65 4.03 4.48
N LYS A 58 21.32 3.77 5.61
CA LYS A 58 20.92 2.72 6.56
C LYS A 58 19.58 3.05 7.22
N ASP A 59 19.36 4.30 7.61
CA ASP A 59 18.11 4.74 8.24
C ASP A 59 16.93 4.56 7.27
N VAL A 60 17.11 4.90 5.99
CA VAL A 60 16.10 4.69 4.95
C VAL A 60 15.81 3.20 4.73
N ILE A 61 16.84 2.35 4.70
CA ILE A 61 16.67 0.89 4.56
C ILE A 61 15.88 0.36 5.76
N GLU A 62 16.18 0.83 6.96
CA GLU A 62 15.48 0.39 8.17
C GLU A 62 14.01 0.83 8.17
N LEU A 63 13.73 2.09 7.79
CA LEU A 63 12.36 2.58 7.62
C LEU A 63 11.54 1.71 6.63
N ARG A 64 12.15 1.36 5.50
CA ARG A 64 11.53 0.53 4.46
C ARG A 64 11.20 -0.89 4.90
N LYS A 65 11.85 -1.43 5.92
CA LYS A 65 11.47 -2.73 6.49
C LYS A 65 10.12 -2.69 7.18
N HIS A 66 9.67 -1.52 7.61
CA HIS A 66 8.40 -1.33 8.32
C HIS A 66 7.24 -0.93 7.42
N SER A 67 7.48 -0.68 6.13
CA SER A 67 6.46 -0.32 5.17
C SER A 67 6.57 -1.16 3.91
N SER A 68 5.45 -1.40 3.26
CA SER A 68 5.41 -1.99 1.93
C SER A 68 4.48 -1.19 1.02
N MET A 69 4.67 -1.31 -0.29
CA MET A 69 3.90 -0.54 -1.24
C MET A 69 3.34 -1.44 -2.34
N VAL A 70 2.04 -1.27 -2.60
CA VAL A 70 1.31 -1.86 -3.72
C VAL A 70 1.08 -0.76 -4.74
N PHE A 71 1.55 -0.98 -5.95
CA PHE A 71 1.53 0.01 -7.03
C PHE A 71 0.38 -0.24 -7.99
N GLN A 72 -0.04 0.80 -8.71
CA GLN A 72 -0.98 0.74 -9.80
C GLN A 72 -0.59 -0.27 -10.88
N GLY A 73 0.69 -0.36 -11.22
CA GLY A 73 1.23 -1.15 -12.34
C GLY A 73 1.72 -2.56 -11.94
N TYR A 74 1.18 -3.17 -10.89
CA TYR A 74 1.52 -4.52 -10.36
C TYR A 74 3.01 -4.73 -10.03
N ASN A 75 3.92 -4.35 -10.91
CA ASN A 75 5.39 -4.40 -10.77
C ASN A 75 5.93 -5.80 -10.37
N LEU A 76 5.33 -6.85 -10.92
CA LEU A 76 5.80 -8.21 -10.72
C LEU A 76 7.07 -8.48 -11.55
N PHE A 77 7.94 -9.32 -11.01
CA PHE A 77 9.08 -9.85 -11.76
C PHE A 77 8.58 -10.80 -12.85
N LYS A 78 8.71 -10.39 -14.11
CA LYS A 78 8.15 -11.09 -15.27
C LYS A 78 8.71 -12.50 -15.47
N ASN A 79 9.92 -12.76 -15.02
CA ASN A 79 10.65 -14.03 -15.11
C ASN A 79 10.52 -14.91 -13.87
N LYS A 80 9.59 -14.58 -12.96
CA LYS A 80 9.28 -15.33 -11.74
C LYS A 80 7.81 -15.69 -11.69
N THR A 81 7.51 -16.86 -11.13
CA THR A 81 6.13 -17.28 -10.87
C THR A 81 5.47 -16.42 -9.79
N ALA A 82 4.18 -16.56 -9.57
CA ALA A 82 3.48 -15.89 -8.48
C ALA A 82 4.12 -16.22 -7.12
N LEU A 83 4.41 -17.48 -6.86
CA LEU A 83 5.10 -17.94 -5.65
C LEU A 83 6.47 -17.29 -5.49
N GLU A 84 7.30 -17.34 -6.52
CA GLU A 84 8.65 -16.76 -6.51
C GLU A 84 8.63 -15.23 -6.33
N ASN A 85 7.62 -14.53 -6.87
CA ASN A 85 7.41 -13.11 -6.66
C ASN A 85 7.19 -12.78 -5.18
N VAL A 86 6.40 -13.58 -4.47
CA VAL A 86 6.14 -13.38 -3.04
C VAL A 86 7.35 -13.76 -2.20
N MET A 87 8.08 -14.82 -2.58
CA MET A 87 9.28 -15.29 -1.88
C MET A 87 10.47 -14.32 -1.97
N GLU A 88 10.54 -13.47 -3.00
CA GLU A 88 11.74 -12.70 -3.34
C GLU A 88 12.29 -11.87 -2.17
N ALA A 89 11.43 -11.06 -1.56
CA ALA A 89 11.87 -10.23 -0.44
C ALA A 89 12.26 -11.05 0.80
N LEU A 90 11.62 -12.19 1.00
CA LEU A 90 11.92 -13.09 2.12
C LEU A 90 13.32 -13.71 1.97
N THR A 91 13.66 -14.19 0.79
CA THR A 91 14.93 -14.86 0.52
C THR A 91 16.08 -13.88 0.32
N VAL A 92 15.88 -12.82 -0.48
CA VAL A 92 16.93 -11.89 -0.87
C VAL A 92 17.21 -10.87 0.24
N VAL A 93 16.16 -10.28 0.83
CA VAL A 93 16.32 -9.19 1.82
C VAL A 93 16.37 -9.75 3.24
N GLN A 94 15.41 -10.59 3.63
CA GLN A 94 15.32 -11.13 4.99
C GLN A 94 16.21 -12.36 5.21
N LYS A 95 16.84 -12.89 4.16
CA LYS A 95 17.74 -14.05 4.23
C LYS A 95 17.10 -15.31 4.83
N LYS A 96 15.78 -15.47 4.71
CA LYS A 96 15.08 -16.68 5.13
C LYS A 96 15.47 -17.86 4.26
N SER A 97 15.39 -19.06 4.83
CA SER A 97 15.57 -20.31 4.07
C SER A 97 14.48 -20.42 2.99
N LYS A 98 14.76 -21.13 1.90
CA LYS A 98 13.79 -21.35 0.83
C LYS A 98 12.51 -22.00 1.35
N ALA A 99 12.63 -23.01 2.23
CA ALA A 99 11.48 -23.71 2.80
C ALA A 99 10.61 -22.80 3.68
N GLU A 100 11.21 -21.93 4.50
CA GLU A 100 10.48 -20.95 5.31
C GLU A 100 9.79 -19.89 4.43
N ALA A 101 10.50 -19.36 3.44
CA ALA A 101 9.94 -18.39 2.51
C ALA A 101 8.78 -18.97 1.70
N GLU A 102 8.90 -20.21 1.23
CA GLU A 102 7.85 -20.92 0.50
C GLU A 102 6.60 -21.10 1.34
N LYS A 103 6.75 -21.53 2.60
CA LYS A 103 5.62 -21.70 3.53
C LYS A 103 4.86 -20.38 3.70
N ILE A 104 5.56 -19.28 4.01
CA ILE A 104 4.95 -17.95 4.18
C ILE A 104 4.27 -17.52 2.88
N ALA A 105 4.91 -17.70 1.73
CA ALA A 105 4.37 -17.28 0.45
C ALA A 105 3.11 -18.06 0.06
N LEU A 106 3.05 -19.36 0.35
CA LEU A 106 1.84 -20.17 0.10
C LEU A 106 0.66 -19.72 0.97
N GLU A 107 0.89 -19.45 2.25
CA GLU A 107 -0.14 -18.91 3.15
C GLU A 107 -0.69 -17.56 2.66
N LEU A 108 0.19 -16.68 2.16
CA LEU A 108 -0.20 -15.38 1.64
C LEU A 108 -0.90 -15.45 0.28
N LEU A 109 -0.49 -16.37 -0.60
CA LEU A 109 -1.19 -16.61 -1.86
C LEU A 109 -2.57 -17.19 -1.62
N ASP A 110 -2.73 -18.06 -0.63
CA ASP A 110 -4.05 -18.57 -0.22
C ASP A 110 -4.94 -17.43 0.27
N LYS A 111 -4.41 -16.58 1.13
CA LYS A 111 -5.09 -15.40 1.66
C LYS A 111 -5.65 -14.47 0.59
N VAL A 112 -4.95 -14.30 -0.52
CA VAL A 112 -5.39 -13.46 -1.65
C VAL A 112 -6.11 -14.25 -2.77
N GLY A 113 -6.45 -15.54 -2.52
CA GLY A 113 -7.14 -16.40 -3.46
C GLY A 113 -6.34 -16.77 -4.71
N MET A 114 -5.02 -16.95 -4.55
CA MET A 114 -4.09 -17.25 -5.65
C MET A 114 -3.39 -18.61 -5.54
N SER A 115 -3.85 -19.51 -4.66
CA SER A 115 -3.25 -20.83 -4.44
C SER A 115 -3.12 -21.65 -5.74
N GLU A 116 -4.19 -21.72 -6.53
CA GLU A 116 -4.24 -22.49 -7.79
C GLU A 116 -3.38 -21.87 -8.90
N ARG A 117 -2.89 -20.64 -8.71
CA ARG A 117 -2.10 -19.88 -9.69
C ARG A 117 -0.66 -19.64 -9.25
N LYS A 118 -0.21 -20.30 -8.17
CA LYS A 118 1.11 -20.08 -7.56
C LYS A 118 2.30 -20.29 -8.52
N ASP A 119 2.15 -21.22 -9.46
CA ASP A 119 3.19 -21.59 -10.44
C ASP A 119 3.07 -20.82 -11.77
N PHE A 120 2.11 -19.88 -11.88
CA PHE A 120 1.90 -19.09 -13.09
C PHE A 120 2.83 -17.88 -13.12
N TYR A 121 3.34 -17.60 -14.32
CA TYR A 121 4.08 -16.36 -14.60
C TYR A 121 3.11 -15.18 -14.79
N PRO A 122 3.52 -13.93 -14.54
CA PRO A 122 2.66 -12.76 -14.70
C PRO A 122 1.97 -12.67 -16.06
N SER A 123 2.63 -13.07 -17.13
CA SER A 123 2.06 -13.09 -18.49
C SER A 123 0.85 -14.04 -18.68
N LYS A 124 0.61 -14.93 -17.73
CA LYS A 124 -0.52 -15.88 -17.72
C LYS A 124 -1.57 -15.52 -16.67
N LEU A 125 -1.44 -14.39 -16.01
CA LEU A 125 -2.35 -13.88 -14.99
C LEU A 125 -3.12 -12.67 -15.50
N SER A 126 -4.41 -12.57 -15.15
CA SER A 126 -5.18 -11.35 -15.37
C SER A 126 -4.61 -10.18 -14.57
N GLY A 127 -4.99 -8.94 -14.90
CA GLY A 127 -4.58 -7.76 -14.14
C GLY A 127 -4.94 -7.86 -12.65
N GLY A 128 -6.17 -8.26 -12.34
CA GLY A 128 -6.62 -8.46 -10.95
C GLY A 128 -5.84 -9.56 -10.23
N GLN A 129 -5.50 -10.66 -10.91
CA GLN A 129 -4.64 -11.72 -10.38
C GLN A 129 -3.23 -11.22 -10.11
N GLN A 130 -2.63 -10.47 -11.03
CA GLN A 130 -1.31 -9.86 -10.85
C GLN A 130 -1.31 -8.90 -9.66
N GLN A 131 -2.36 -8.09 -9.49
CA GLN A 131 -2.48 -7.17 -8.38
C GLN A 131 -2.59 -7.91 -7.05
N ARG A 132 -3.37 -8.99 -6.98
CA ARG A 132 -3.46 -9.81 -5.77
C ARG A 132 -2.13 -10.48 -5.41
N VAL A 133 -1.35 -10.94 -6.37
CA VAL A 133 0.04 -11.38 -6.14
C VAL A 133 0.92 -10.23 -5.61
N GLY A 134 0.76 -9.02 -6.15
CA GLY A 134 1.42 -7.81 -5.67
C GLY A 134 1.10 -7.50 -4.21
N ILE A 135 -0.17 -7.67 -3.81
CA ILE A 135 -0.62 -7.53 -2.42
C ILE A 135 0.04 -8.60 -1.53
N ALA A 136 0.00 -9.87 -1.93
CA ALA A 136 0.65 -10.95 -1.18
C ALA A 136 2.15 -10.69 -0.98
N ARG A 137 2.85 -10.23 -2.02
CA ARG A 137 4.25 -9.83 -1.96
C ARG A 137 4.50 -8.68 -0.97
N ALA A 138 3.61 -7.70 -0.93
CA ALA A 138 3.71 -6.58 0.00
C ALA A 138 3.52 -7.03 1.46
N LEU A 139 2.64 -7.99 1.71
CA LEU A 139 2.41 -8.55 3.04
C LEU A 139 3.55 -9.47 3.52
N ALA A 140 4.29 -10.09 2.59
CA ALA A 140 5.31 -11.09 2.91
C ALA A 140 6.40 -10.57 3.88
N VAL A 141 6.75 -9.30 3.79
CA VAL A 141 7.77 -8.69 4.65
C VAL A 141 7.25 -8.35 6.05
N ASN A 142 5.99 -8.62 6.35
CA ASN A 142 5.31 -8.30 7.61
C ASN A 142 5.43 -6.81 8.01
N PRO A 143 4.97 -5.90 7.15
CA PRO A 143 5.12 -4.47 7.35
C PRO A 143 4.22 -3.95 8.48
N LYS A 144 4.61 -2.85 9.13
CA LYS A 144 3.75 -2.12 10.08
C LYS A 144 2.65 -1.32 9.40
N VAL A 145 2.88 -0.94 8.13
CA VAL A 145 1.90 -0.23 7.29
C VAL A 145 2.02 -0.67 5.83
N VAL A 146 0.89 -0.89 5.18
CA VAL A 146 0.80 -1.16 3.73
C VAL A 146 0.28 0.08 3.01
N LEU A 147 1.00 0.52 1.99
CA LEU A 147 0.68 1.69 1.19
C LEU A 147 0.12 1.24 -0.16
N PHE A 148 -1.09 1.67 -0.49
CA PHE A 148 -1.75 1.34 -1.76
C PHE A 148 -1.84 2.60 -2.64
N ASP A 149 -1.13 2.62 -3.76
CA ASP A 149 -1.12 3.71 -4.73
C ASP A 149 -2.02 3.37 -5.90
N GLU A 150 -3.30 3.72 -5.82
CA GLU A 150 -4.34 3.48 -6.84
C GLU A 150 -4.39 2.02 -7.33
N PRO A 151 -4.62 1.04 -6.44
CA PRO A 151 -4.43 -0.37 -6.74
C PRO A 151 -5.36 -0.94 -7.82
N THR A 152 -6.41 -0.21 -8.21
CA THR A 152 -7.42 -0.65 -9.19
C THR A 152 -7.42 0.14 -10.49
N SER A 153 -6.71 1.27 -10.56
CA SER A 153 -6.83 2.20 -11.69
C SER A 153 -6.27 1.67 -13.03
N ALA A 154 -5.46 0.61 -13.00
CA ALA A 154 -4.96 -0.06 -14.21
C ALA A 154 -5.78 -1.32 -14.56
N LEU A 155 -6.89 -1.57 -13.89
CA LEU A 155 -7.72 -2.76 -14.09
C LEU A 155 -8.93 -2.49 -14.97
N ASP A 156 -9.36 -3.52 -15.71
CA ASP A 156 -10.67 -3.54 -16.30
C ASP A 156 -11.75 -3.52 -15.20
N PRO A 157 -12.90 -2.84 -15.39
CA PRO A 157 -13.94 -2.71 -14.37
C PRO A 157 -14.42 -4.04 -13.77
N GLU A 158 -14.44 -5.10 -14.58
CA GLU A 158 -14.85 -6.44 -14.16
C GLU A 158 -13.90 -7.07 -13.13
N LEU A 159 -12.64 -6.64 -13.09
CA LEU A 159 -11.59 -7.18 -12.21
C LEU A 159 -11.39 -6.36 -10.93
N VAL A 160 -11.98 -5.17 -10.86
CA VAL A 160 -11.83 -4.24 -9.71
C VAL A 160 -12.36 -4.87 -8.42
N GLY A 161 -13.53 -5.49 -8.47
CA GLY A 161 -14.21 -6.05 -7.30
C GLY A 161 -13.38 -7.08 -6.54
N GLU A 162 -12.66 -7.96 -7.23
CA GLU A 162 -11.83 -8.99 -6.60
C GLU A 162 -10.66 -8.38 -5.79
N VAL A 163 -10.05 -7.33 -6.32
CA VAL A 163 -8.94 -6.63 -5.66
C VAL A 163 -9.45 -5.84 -4.46
N LEU A 164 -10.58 -5.13 -4.62
CA LEU A 164 -11.20 -4.38 -3.52
C LEU A 164 -11.63 -5.31 -2.37
N ASN A 165 -12.21 -6.48 -2.68
CA ASN A 165 -12.57 -7.48 -1.67
C ASN A 165 -11.33 -7.99 -0.91
N THR A 166 -10.21 -8.19 -1.60
CA THR A 166 -8.94 -8.57 -0.96
C THR A 166 -8.47 -7.47 0.01
N ILE A 167 -8.50 -6.20 -0.40
CA ILE A 167 -8.11 -5.08 0.47
C ILE A 167 -9.06 -4.95 1.67
N LYS A 168 -10.37 -5.14 1.46
CA LYS A 168 -11.38 -5.14 2.53
C LYS A 168 -11.10 -6.21 3.57
N SER A 169 -10.83 -7.45 3.16
CA SER A 169 -10.46 -8.52 4.09
C SER A 169 -9.23 -8.18 4.94
N LEU A 170 -8.23 -7.52 4.35
CA LEU A 170 -7.05 -7.05 5.09
C LEU A 170 -7.40 -5.96 6.11
N ALA A 171 -8.34 -5.08 5.78
CA ALA A 171 -8.84 -4.06 6.71
C ALA A 171 -9.57 -4.70 7.91
N GLU A 172 -10.43 -5.66 7.65
CA GLU A 172 -11.18 -6.43 8.67
C GLU A 172 -10.26 -7.22 9.60
N GLU A 173 -9.11 -7.69 9.11
CA GLU A 173 -8.08 -8.35 9.91
C GLU A 173 -7.19 -7.37 10.73
N GLY A 174 -7.43 -6.07 10.62
CA GLY A 174 -6.71 -5.05 11.36
C GLY A 174 -5.36 -4.67 10.74
N THR A 175 -5.16 -4.85 9.44
CA THR A 175 -3.96 -4.36 8.76
C THR A 175 -3.97 -2.84 8.74
N THR A 176 -2.91 -2.20 9.25
CA THR A 176 -2.74 -0.75 9.11
C THR A 176 -2.42 -0.41 7.66
N MET A 177 -3.20 0.47 7.04
CA MET A 177 -2.99 0.79 5.63
C MET A 177 -3.34 2.24 5.29
N ILE A 178 -2.68 2.74 4.25
CA ILE A 178 -2.99 4.01 3.62
C ILE A 178 -3.29 3.73 2.15
N LEU A 179 -4.46 4.14 1.71
CA LEU A 179 -5.00 3.85 0.39
C LEU A 179 -5.27 5.15 -0.38
N VAL A 180 -4.56 5.37 -1.47
CA VAL A 180 -4.97 6.35 -2.50
C VAL A 180 -5.89 5.64 -3.46
N THR A 181 -7.11 6.14 -3.63
CA THR A 181 -8.12 5.52 -4.50
C THR A 181 -9.06 6.57 -5.10
N HIS A 182 -9.64 6.25 -6.24
CA HIS A 182 -10.77 6.97 -6.84
C HIS A 182 -12.12 6.27 -6.57
N GLU A 183 -12.09 5.12 -5.91
CA GLU A 183 -13.28 4.34 -5.53
C GLU A 183 -13.88 4.89 -4.24
N ILE A 184 -14.64 6.01 -4.35
CA ILE A 184 -15.19 6.72 -3.18
C ILE A 184 -16.10 5.83 -2.34
N GLY A 185 -16.95 5.02 -2.99
CA GLY A 185 -17.82 4.07 -2.29
C GLY A 185 -17.04 3.05 -1.47
N PHE A 186 -15.93 2.55 -2.02
CA PHE A 186 -15.05 1.63 -1.31
C PHE A 186 -14.31 2.32 -0.16
N ALA A 187 -13.78 3.52 -0.40
CA ALA A 187 -13.13 4.30 0.66
C ALA A 187 -14.08 4.54 1.85
N ARG A 188 -15.35 4.87 1.57
CA ARG A 188 -16.39 5.04 2.60
C ARG A 188 -16.64 3.77 3.40
N GLU A 189 -16.60 2.61 2.75
CA GLU A 189 -16.88 1.32 3.38
C GLU A 189 -15.73 0.83 4.28
N VAL A 190 -14.48 1.02 3.86
CA VAL A 190 -13.34 0.38 4.52
C VAL A 190 -12.49 1.32 5.37
N ALA A 191 -12.48 2.62 5.07
CA ALA A 191 -11.64 3.55 5.79
C ALA A 191 -12.24 3.92 7.15
N SER A 192 -11.39 3.93 8.17
CA SER A 192 -11.73 4.50 9.48
C SER A 192 -11.58 6.03 9.50
N ARG A 193 -10.81 6.57 8.52
CA ARG A 193 -10.51 8.00 8.40
C ARG A 193 -10.20 8.36 6.96
N ILE A 194 -10.64 9.52 6.54
CA ILE A 194 -10.39 10.07 5.20
C ILE A 194 -9.57 11.34 5.31
N LEU A 195 -8.55 11.42 4.46
CA LEU A 195 -7.80 12.64 4.21
C LEU A 195 -8.17 13.17 2.83
N PHE A 196 -8.66 14.37 2.76
CA PHE A 196 -8.89 15.05 1.49
C PHE A 196 -7.70 15.97 1.19
N MET A 197 -7.01 15.69 0.08
CA MET A 197 -5.85 16.48 -0.34
C MET A 197 -6.24 17.46 -1.45
N ASP A 198 -5.84 18.71 -1.25
CA ASP A 198 -5.91 19.75 -2.26
C ASP A 198 -4.69 20.67 -2.19
N GLY A 199 -4.23 21.17 -3.34
CA GLY A 199 -3.11 22.10 -3.44
C GLY A 199 -1.81 21.64 -2.74
N GLY A 200 -1.60 20.32 -2.58
CA GLY A 200 -0.43 19.76 -1.89
C GLY A 200 -0.53 19.74 -0.35
N ARG A 201 -1.71 19.99 0.20
CA ARG A 201 -2.00 20.00 1.65
C ARG A 201 -3.14 19.05 1.99
N ILE A 202 -3.27 18.70 3.26
CA ILE A 202 -4.45 18.04 3.79
C ILE A 202 -5.49 19.14 4.04
N ALA A 203 -6.48 19.23 3.14
CA ALA A 203 -7.54 20.24 3.23
C ALA A 203 -8.64 19.83 4.22
N ALA A 204 -8.90 18.52 4.35
CA ALA A 204 -9.84 17.99 5.35
C ALA A 204 -9.35 16.63 5.87
N ASP A 205 -9.69 16.33 7.12
CA ASP A 205 -9.28 15.15 7.86
C ASP A 205 -10.41 14.78 8.83
N GLY A 206 -11.04 13.64 8.64
CA GLY A 206 -12.18 13.23 9.45
C GLY A 206 -12.71 11.85 9.11
N ARG A 207 -13.86 11.50 9.68
CA ARG A 207 -14.52 10.22 9.38
C ARG A 207 -15.13 10.24 7.98
N PRO A 208 -15.34 9.05 7.36
CA PRO A 208 -15.94 8.95 6.04
C PRO A 208 -17.26 9.73 5.89
N GLU A 209 -18.14 9.65 6.90
CA GLU A 209 -19.43 10.34 6.89
C GLU A 209 -19.27 11.88 6.90
N GLU A 210 -18.27 12.39 7.61
CA GLU A 210 -18.00 13.84 7.71
C GLU A 210 -17.44 14.41 6.40
N ILE A 211 -16.56 13.65 5.74
CA ILE A 211 -15.84 14.13 4.56
C ILE A 211 -16.59 13.85 3.25
N ILE A 212 -17.28 12.70 3.15
CA ILE A 212 -17.94 12.29 1.92
C ILE A 212 -19.39 12.77 1.86
N ASP A 213 -20.15 12.61 2.96
CA ASP A 213 -21.59 12.87 2.97
C ASP A 213 -21.91 14.34 3.28
N HIS A 214 -21.04 15.05 3.99
CA HIS A 214 -21.20 16.45 4.37
C HIS A 214 -19.95 17.26 4.00
N PRO A 215 -19.67 17.51 2.73
CA PRO A 215 -18.52 18.29 2.32
C PRO A 215 -18.72 19.78 2.67
N GLU A 216 -18.49 20.12 3.92
CA GLU A 216 -18.57 21.51 4.39
C GLU A 216 -17.32 22.30 4.03
N ASN A 217 -16.92 22.39 2.82
CA ASN A 217 -15.92 23.34 2.29
C ASN A 217 -15.43 22.84 0.92
N GLN A 218 -16.18 23.15 -0.08
CA GLN A 218 -15.64 23.24 -1.44
C GLN A 218 -15.45 24.69 -1.82
#